data_c8e80751630d7c61782e900c3442a319
#
_entry.id   c8e80751630d7c61782e900c3442a319
#
_cell.length_a   1.000
_cell.length_b   1.000
_cell.length_c   1.000
_cell.angle_alpha   90.00
_cell.angle_beta   90.00
_cell.angle_gamma   90.00
#
_symmetry.space_group_name_H-M   'P 1'
#
loop_
_entity.id
_entity.type
_entity.pdbx_description
1 polymer ?
#
loop_
_entity_poly.entity_id
_entity_poly.type
_entity_poly.pdbx_seq_one_letter_code
_entity_poly.pdbx_strand_id
1 'polypeptide(L)'
;MFVDFHTHVFHPRIAEKAKMKLAEHYRLFCRCKGTPEDLLLRAGRAGIDHCVALCAATSALQVRPCNAYACYLQNNYPRITAFGSLHPDCADWKKELDKLRASGVRGIKLHPDFQHFRLDDKRLFPMFEEAQKDFIFLIHIGDSLPPEENPSCPYKMAAILDAFPRLNVIAAHLGGFRQWKYALDALAGRDVWMDTSSCMKEIPGDVLRAILKKHPRERLVFGTDYPIMDPQDEIDALQRRTRFSDAEVDEILGNGTHLLFG
;
A
#
# COMPACT_ATOMS: atom_id res chain seq x y z
N MET A 1 -13.91 6.54 -12.56
CA MET A 1 -12.65 5.76 -12.77
C MET A 1 -12.39 4.95 -11.52
N PHE A 2 -12.20 3.64 -11.64
CA PHE A 2 -11.94 2.73 -10.54
C PHE A 2 -10.45 2.45 -10.45
N VAL A 3 -9.90 2.49 -9.22
CA VAL A 3 -8.46 2.39 -8.97
C VAL A 3 -8.17 1.29 -7.96
N ASP A 4 -7.21 0.41 -8.29
CA ASP A 4 -6.59 -0.49 -7.33
C ASP A 4 -5.32 0.16 -6.75
N PHE A 5 -5.39 0.58 -5.49
CA PHE A 5 -4.31 1.33 -4.82
C PHE A 5 -3.18 0.47 -4.25
N HIS A 6 -3.36 -0.85 -4.22
CA HIS A 6 -2.36 -1.71 -3.61
C HIS A 6 -2.06 -2.92 -4.48
N THR A 7 -1.09 -2.76 -5.38
CA THR A 7 -0.61 -3.85 -6.23
C THR A 7 0.91 -3.92 -6.24
N HIS A 8 1.45 -5.12 -6.37
CA HIS A 8 2.89 -5.34 -6.51
C HIS A 8 3.19 -5.98 -7.86
N VAL A 9 3.99 -5.31 -8.69
CA VAL A 9 4.48 -5.87 -9.93
C VAL A 9 6.00 -5.94 -9.92
N PHE A 10 6.51 -6.99 -10.47
CA PHE A 10 7.94 -7.28 -10.50
C PHE A 10 8.45 -7.31 -11.93
N HIS A 11 9.72 -6.94 -12.10
CA HIS A 11 10.37 -7.15 -13.38
C HIS A 11 10.29 -8.64 -13.77
N PRO A 12 9.96 -9.02 -15.03
CA PRO A 12 9.73 -10.42 -15.42
C PRO A 12 10.82 -11.41 -15.00
N ARG A 13 12.10 -10.95 -14.99
CA ARG A 13 13.24 -11.78 -14.57
C ARG A 13 13.21 -12.22 -13.11
N ILE A 14 12.48 -11.51 -12.24
CA ILE A 14 12.45 -11.77 -10.79
C ILE A 14 11.05 -12.12 -10.27
N ALA A 15 10.02 -11.99 -11.10
CA ALA A 15 8.61 -12.12 -10.68
C ALA A 15 8.33 -13.46 -9.97
N GLU A 16 8.77 -14.58 -10.54
CA GLU A 16 8.57 -15.90 -9.90
C GLU A 16 9.29 -16.01 -8.55
N LYS A 17 10.55 -15.56 -8.46
CA LYS A 17 11.30 -15.59 -7.20
C LYS A 17 10.67 -14.69 -6.14
N ALA A 18 10.18 -13.52 -6.53
CA ALA A 18 9.49 -12.60 -5.62
C ALA A 18 8.18 -13.19 -5.09
N LYS A 19 7.35 -13.77 -5.97
CA LYS A 19 6.12 -14.48 -5.58
C LYS A 19 6.38 -15.64 -4.62
N MET A 20 7.40 -16.44 -4.89
CA MET A 20 7.77 -17.55 -4.00
C MET A 20 8.10 -17.06 -2.58
N LYS A 21 8.86 -15.96 -2.47
CA LYS A 21 9.16 -15.36 -1.16
C LYS A 21 7.92 -14.83 -0.45
N LEU A 22 7.00 -14.19 -1.17
CA LEU A 22 5.73 -13.74 -0.61
C LEU A 22 4.87 -14.92 -0.15
N ALA A 23 4.75 -15.95 -0.99
CA ALA A 23 4.00 -17.16 -0.68
C ALA A 23 4.54 -17.88 0.57
N GLU A 24 5.87 -17.97 0.70
CA GLU A 24 6.55 -18.55 1.86
C GLU A 24 6.30 -17.72 3.14
N HIS A 25 6.50 -16.41 3.08
CA HIS A 25 6.35 -15.52 4.23
C HIS A 25 4.92 -15.52 4.79
N TYR A 26 3.94 -15.31 3.90
CA TYR A 26 2.53 -15.25 4.31
C TYR A 26 1.84 -16.62 4.37
N ARG A 27 2.51 -17.70 3.98
CA ARG A 27 1.97 -19.07 3.88
C ARG A 27 0.74 -19.12 2.96
N LEU A 28 0.82 -18.44 1.82
CA LEU A 28 -0.25 -18.28 0.85
C LEU A 28 0.18 -18.82 -0.52
N PHE A 29 -0.80 -19.08 -1.37
CA PHE A 29 -0.54 -19.43 -2.78
C PHE A 29 -0.84 -18.20 -3.66
N CYS A 30 0.20 -17.66 -4.31
CA CYS A 30 0.05 -16.56 -5.27
C CYS A 30 -0.42 -17.10 -6.63
N ARG A 31 -1.68 -16.86 -7.00
CA ARG A 31 -2.26 -17.33 -8.27
C ARG A 31 -1.89 -16.48 -9.46
N CYS A 32 -1.56 -15.21 -9.23
CA CYS A 32 -1.27 -14.24 -10.28
C CYS A 32 0.21 -14.26 -10.66
N LYS A 33 0.55 -13.74 -11.87
CA LYS A 33 1.94 -13.82 -12.37
C LYS A 33 2.87 -12.79 -11.75
N GLY A 34 2.35 -11.68 -11.21
CA GLY A 34 3.15 -10.61 -10.61
C GLY A 34 3.84 -9.73 -11.65
N THR A 35 3.36 -9.67 -12.90
CA THR A 35 3.88 -8.80 -13.96
C THR A 35 2.89 -7.69 -14.29
N PRO A 36 3.33 -6.53 -14.83
CA PRO A 36 2.43 -5.45 -15.22
C PRO A 36 1.33 -5.87 -16.20
N GLU A 37 1.67 -6.71 -17.18
CA GLU A 37 0.72 -7.18 -18.20
C GLU A 37 -0.38 -8.07 -17.59
N ASP A 38 -0.02 -8.99 -16.69
CA ASP A 38 -1.01 -9.84 -16.01
C ASP A 38 -1.88 -9.01 -15.05
N LEU A 39 -1.30 -8.03 -14.34
CA LEU A 39 -2.06 -7.09 -13.52
C LEU A 39 -3.11 -6.35 -14.34
N LEU A 40 -2.70 -5.68 -15.41
CA LEU A 40 -3.58 -4.88 -16.24
C LEU A 40 -4.68 -5.71 -16.92
N LEU A 41 -4.36 -6.96 -17.30
CA LEU A 41 -5.36 -7.90 -17.85
C LEU A 41 -6.43 -8.25 -16.81
N ARG A 42 -6.02 -8.58 -15.57
CA ARG A 42 -6.94 -8.95 -14.49
C ARG A 42 -7.75 -7.77 -13.99
N ALA A 43 -7.09 -6.63 -13.77
CA ALA A 43 -7.75 -5.38 -13.40
C ALA A 43 -8.83 -4.98 -14.42
N GLY A 44 -8.51 -5.03 -15.72
CA GLY A 44 -9.48 -4.72 -16.77
C GLY A 44 -10.68 -5.68 -16.79
N ARG A 45 -10.48 -6.97 -16.49
CA ARG A 45 -11.59 -7.94 -16.35
C ARG A 45 -12.49 -7.66 -15.17
N ALA A 46 -11.92 -7.11 -14.09
CA ALA A 46 -12.63 -6.72 -12.88
C ALA A 46 -13.23 -5.29 -12.96
N GLY A 47 -13.16 -4.62 -14.11
CA GLY A 47 -13.66 -3.26 -14.28
C GLY A 47 -12.78 -2.16 -13.68
N ILE A 48 -11.56 -2.48 -13.27
CA ILE A 48 -10.61 -1.50 -12.72
C ILE A 48 -9.88 -0.79 -13.87
N ASP A 49 -9.93 0.53 -13.87
CA ASP A 49 -9.37 1.38 -14.92
C ASP A 49 -7.87 1.62 -14.73
N HIS A 50 -7.42 1.74 -13.48
CA HIS A 50 -6.07 2.17 -13.13
C HIS A 50 -5.51 1.40 -11.93
N CYS A 51 -4.19 1.18 -11.87
CA CYS A 51 -3.54 0.47 -10.78
C CYS A 51 -2.37 1.28 -10.21
N VAL A 52 -2.18 1.24 -8.91
CA VAL A 52 -0.98 1.76 -8.25
C VAL A 52 0.01 0.61 -8.04
N ALA A 53 1.15 0.67 -8.71
CA ALA A 53 2.21 -0.34 -8.59
C ALA A 53 3.23 0.05 -7.53
N LEU A 54 3.28 -0.71 -6.45
CA LEU A 54 4.11 -0.46 -5.28
C LEU A 54 5.46 -1.17 -5.42
N CYS A 55 6.52 -0.40 -5.65
CA CYS A 55 7.87 -0.91 -5.69
C CYS A 55 8.51 -0.80 -4.30
N ALA A 56 8.75 -1.93 -3.63
CA ALA A 56 9.35 -1.97 -2.30
C ALA A 56 10.79 -2.49 -2.35
N ALA A 57 11.76 -1.65 -1.98
CA ALA A 57 13.15 -2.03 -1.80
C ALA A 57 13.31 -2.68 -0.42
N THR A 58 13.79 -3.91 -0.34
CA THR A 58 13.96 -4.63 0.94
C THR A 58 15.30 -4.34 1.64
N SER A 59 16.14 -3.49 1.06
CA SER A 59 17.39 -2.99 1.65
C SER A 59 17.80 -1.67 1.01
N ALA A 60 18.72 -0.93 1.64
CA ALA A 60 19.24 0.32 1.11
C ALA A 60 19.87 0.18 -0.29
N LEU A 61 20.55 -0.94 -0.56
CA LEU A 61 21.16 -1.21 -1.87
C LEU A 61 20.12 -1.44 -2.98
N GLN A 62 18.90 -1.81 -2.63
CA GLN A 62 17.83 -2.03 -3.59
C GLN A 62 17.02 -0.77 -3.91
N VAL A 63 17.18 0.34 -3.17
CA VAL A 63 16.42 1.58 -3.40
C VAL A 63 16.63 2.06 -4.84
N ARG A 64 17.87 2.18 -5.29
CA ARG A 64 18.19 2.66 -6.64
C ARG A 64 17.61 1.80 -7.77
N PRO A 65 17.81 0.49 -7.84
CA PRO A 65 17.21 -0.34 -8.89
C PRO A 65 15.68 -0.43 -8.78
N CYS A 66 15.13 -0.39 -7.57
CA CYS A 66 13.69 -0.36 -7.32
C CYS A 66 13.06 0.92 -7.88
N ASN A 67 13.64 2.09 -7.59
CA ASN A 67 13.17 3.37 -8.09
C ASN A 67 13.35 3.51 -9.60
N ALA A 68 14.43 2.96 -10.17
CA ALA A 68 14.58 2.90 -11.61
C ALA A 68 13.46 2.08 -12.28
N TYR A 69 13.01 0.99 -11.64
CA TYR A 69 11.89 0.22 -12.14
C TYR A 69 10.55 0.97 -11.95
N ALA A 70 10.35 1.68 -10.86
CA ALA A 70 9.18 2.55 -10.67
C ALA A 70 9.09 3.62 -11.77
N CYS A 71 10.20 4.31 -12.07
CA CYS A 71 10.28 5.27 -13.18
C CYS A 71 9.97 4.61 -14.54
N TYR A 72 10.47 3.38 -14.77
CA TYR A 72 10.15 2.63 -15.98
C TYR A 72 8.66 2.34 -16.09
N LEU A 73 8.02 1.85 -15.03
CA LEU A 73 6.58 1.59 -15.00
C LEU A 73 5.78 2.86 -15.27
N GLN A 74 6.09 3.95 -14.59
CA GLN A 74 5.44 5.25 -14.74
C GLN A 74 5.47 5.75 -16.19
N ASN A 75 6.58 5.56 -16.89
CA ASN A 75 6.76 6.08 -18.24
C ASN A 75 6.22 5.15 -19.35
N ASN A 76 6.04 3.85 -19.07
CA ASN A 76 5.72 2.87 -20.12
C ASN A 76 4.34 2.26 -20.00
N TYR A 77 3.63 2.45 -18.85
CA TYR A 77 2.30 1.88 -18.64
C TYR A 77 1.29 2.96 -18.25
N PRO A 78 0.55 3.53 -19.20
CA PRO A 78 -0.37 4.66 -18.94
C PRO A 78 -1.47 4.37 -17.90
N ARG A 79 -1.78 3.09 -17.66
CA ARG A 79 -2.77 2.64 -16.65
C ARG A 79 -2.11 2.28 -15.32
N ILE A 80 -0.84 2.62 -15.12
CA ILE A 80 -0.11 2.38 -13.87
C ILE A 80 0.46 3.69 -13.35
N THR A 81 0.13 4.03 -12.10
CA THR A 81 0.89 4.99 -11.31
C THR A 81 1.87 4.23 -10.43
N ALA A 82 3.16 4.48 -10.59
CA ALA A 82 4.18 3.77 -9.83
C ALA A 82 4.55 4.51 -8.53
N PHE A 83 4.70 3.77 -7.45
CA PHE A 83 5.29 4.24 -6.19
C PHE A 83 6.71 3.69 -6.06
N GLY A 84 7.66 4.58 -5.77
CA GLY A 84 9.04 4.21 -5.48
C GLY A 84 9.22 3.77 -4.02
N SER A 85 10.46 3.70 -3.57
CA SER A 85 10.80 3.28 -2.21
C SER A 85 11.92 4.13 -1.63
N LEU A 86 11.92 4.26 -0.30
CA LEU A 86 13.00 4.83 0.51
C LEU A 86 13.48 3.82 1.55
N HIS A 87 14.67 4.06 2.09
CA HIS A 87 15.24 3.24 3.16
C HIS A 87 16.10 4.12 4.08
N PRO A 88 16.03 4.00 5.42
CA PRO A 88 16.77 4.86 6.36
C PRO A 88 18.30 4.74 6.22
N ASP A 89 18.81 3.62 5.72
CA ASP A 89 20.24 3.41 5.47
C ASP A 89 20.68 3.83 4.06
N CYS A 90 19.79 4.39 3.23
CA CYS A 90 20.16 4.89 1.91
C CYS A 90 20.77 6.29 2.02
N ALA A 91 22.09 6.40 1.94
CA ALA A 91 22.78 7.68 2.06
C ALA A 91 22.34 8.71 0.99
N ASP A 92 22.06 8.26 -0.22
CA ASP A 92 21.65 9.11 -1.35
C ASP A 92 20.12 9.27 -1.50
N TRP A 93 19.32 9.08 -0.43
CA TRP A 93 17.86 9.11 -0.49
C TRP A 93 17.29 10.38 -1.12
N LYS A 94 17.91 11.56 -0.91
CA LYS A 94 17.48 12.82 -1.54
C LYS A 94 17.59 12.76 -3.06
N LYS A 95 18.72 12.25 -3.58
CA LYS A 95 18.91 12.08 -5.02
C LYS A 95 17.91 11.10 -5.62
N GLU A 96 17.58 10.04 -4.88
CA GLU A 96 16.56 9.08 -5.33
C GLU A 96 15.16 9.72 -5.33
N LEU A 97 14.83 10.55 -4.34
CA LEU A 97 13.57 11.29 -4.30
C LEU A 97 13.46 12.28 -5.49
N ASP A 98 14.55 13.00 -5.79
CA ASP A 98 14.59 13.92 -6.92
C ASP A 98 14.44 13.21 -8.29
N LYS A 99 15.00 12.01 -8.44
CA LYS A 99 14.78 11.18 -9.63
C LYS A 99 13.34 10.75 -9.80
N LEU A 100 12.69 10.34 -8.69
CA LEU A 100 11.27 10.00 -8.70
C LEU A 100 10.42 11.21 -9.13
N ARG A 101 10.68 12.39 -8.57
CA ARG A 101 10.02 13.66 -8.96
C ARG A 101 10.18 13.94 -10.45
N ALA A 102 11.41 13.87 -10.96
CA ALA A 102 11.72 14.14 -12.35
C ALA A 102 11.03 13.17 -13.33
N SER A 103 10.71 11.96 -12.87
CA SER A 103 10.00 10.94 -13.65
C SER A 103 8.47 10.98 -13.45
N GLY A 104 7.94 11.95 -12.70
CA GLY A 104 6.51 12.05 -12.41
C GLY A 104 5.99 11.06 -11.39
N VAL A 105 6.87 10.30 -10.72
CA VAL A 105 6.48 9.42 -9.63
C VAL A 105 6.18 10.26 -8.39
N ARG A 106 4.99 10.13 -7.83
CA ARG A 106 4.48 10.91 -6.69
C ARG A 106 4.11 10.06 -5.49
N GLY A 107 4.55 8.82 -5.44
CA GLY A 107 4.26 7.92 -4.34
C GLY A 107 5.47 7.15 -3.85
N ILE A 108 5.47 6.85 -2.55
CA ILE A 108 6.50 6.07 -1.85
C ILE A 108 5.84 4.90 -1.14
N LYS A 109 6.32 3.69 -1.42
CA LYS A 109 5.98 2.48 -0.65
C LYS A 109 7.03 2.25 0.43
N LEU A 110 6.54 2.08 1.67
CA LEU A 110 7.34 1.57 2.77
C LEU A 110 6.75 0.25 3.29
N HIS A 111 7.63 -0.67 3.63
CA HIS A 111 7.29 -1.94 4.24
C HIS A 111 8.28 -2.24 5.38
N PRO A 112 8.11 -1.63 6.57
CA PRO A 112 9.11 -1.68 7.64
C PRO A 112 9.56 -3.09 7.99
N ASP A 113 8.63 -4.07 8.00
CA ASP A 113 8.91 -5.46 8.33
C ASP A 113 9.87 -6.10 7.31
N PHE A 114 9.66 -5.92 6.01
CA PHE A 114 10.55 -6.46 4.97
C PHE A 114 11.81 -5.63 4.73
N GLN A 115 11.77 -4.35 5.11
CA GLN A 115 12.89 -3.44 5.00
C GLN A 115 13.78 -3.44 6.25
N HIS A 116 13.38 -4.16 7.31
CA HIS A 116 14.12 -4.33 8.57
C HIS A 116 14.41 -3.01 9.29
N PHE A 117 13.47 -2.08 9.29
CA PHE A 117 13.52 -0.88 10.13
C PHE A 117 12.20 -0.69 10.87
N ARG A 118 12.21 0.11 11.92
CA ARG A 118 10.99 0.49 12.65
C ARG A 118 10.40 1.76 12.04
N LEU A 119 9.08 1.85 11.94
CA LEU A 119 8.41 3.02 11.39
C LEU A 119 8.68 4.30 12.21
N ASP A 120 8.94 4.15 13.51
CA ASP A 120 9.31 5.23 14.43
C ASP A 120 10.82 5.55 14.43
N ASP A 121 11.61 5.02 13.50
CA ASP A 121 13.03 5.32 13.36
C ASP A 121 13.24 6.79 12.96
N LYS A 122 13.94 7.55 13.79
CA LYS A 122 14.18 8.98 13.57
C LYS A 122 14.96 9.29 12.29
N ARG A 123 15.67 8.32 11.70
CA ARG A 123 16.35 8.49 10.42
C ARG A 123 15.37 8.66 9.25
N LEU A 124 14.10 8.24 9.41
CA LEU A 124 13.01 8.50 8.44
C LEU A 124 12.49 9.93 8.51
N PHE A 125 12.64 10.63 9.64
CA PHE A 125 12.02 11.94 9.87
C PHE A 125 12.42 12.99 8.81
N PRO A 126 13.71 13.15 8.45
CA PRO A 126 14.09 14.05 7.37
C PRO A 126 13.49 13.65 6.00
N MET A 127 13.24 12.34 5.77
CA MET A 127 12.61 11.85 4.54
C MET A 127 11.12 12.20 4.53
N PHE A 128 10.40 12.03 5.65
CA PHE A 128 9.01 12.45 5.79
C PHE A 128 8.86 13.96 5.64
N GLU A 129 9.72 14.74 6.30
CA GLU A 129 9.69 16.20 6.21
C GLU A 129 9.89 16.70 4.78
N GLU A 130 10.82 16.13 4.04
CA GLU A 130 11.07 16.49 2.65
C GLU A 130 9.95 16.02 1.72
N ALA A 131 9.50 14.77 1.86
CA ALA A 131 8.57 14.14 0.94
C ALA A 131 7.09 14.53 1.20
N GLN A 132 6.71 15.00 2.42
CA GLN A 132 5.33 15.43 2.71
C GLN A 132 4.85 16.60 1.83
N LYS A 133 5.74 17.23 1.07
CA LYS A 133 5.42 18.36 0.20
C LYS A 133 4.67 17.92 -1.06
N ASP A 134 4.98 16.72 -1.56
CA ASP A 134 4.58 16.30 -2.90
C ASP A 134 4.46 14.77 -3.12
N PHE A 135 4.66 13.96 -2.07
CA PHE A 135 4.52 12.51 -2.16
C PHE A 135 3.39 11.98 -1.29
N ILE A 136 2.75 10.93 -1.80
CA ILE A 136 1.83 10.07 -1.06
C ILE A 136 2.63 8.87 -0.54
N PHE A 137 2.48 8.55 0.73
CA PHE A 137 3.06 7.35 1.31
C PHE A 137 2.02 6.24 1.40
N LEU A 138 2.31 5.06 0.85
CA LEU A 138 1.58 3.85 1.16
C LEU A 138 2.47 2.98 2.04
N ILE A 139 2.05 2.80 3.28
CA ILE A 139 2.86 2.15 4.32
C ILE A 139 2.18 0.87 4.78
N HIS A 140 2.93 -0.25 4.72
CA HIS A 140 2.48 -1.50 5.33
C HIS A 140 2.39 -1.35 6.83
N ILE A 141 1.25 -1.70 7.41
CA ILE A 141 0.99 -1.59 8.86
C ILE A 141 0.58 -2.95 9.40
N GLY A 142 1.22 -3.35 10.50
CA GLY A 142 0.93 -4.59 11.22
C GLY A 142 1.62 -5.83 10.65
N ASP A 143 1.62 -6.89 11.39
CA ASP A 143 1.95 -8.27 11.08
C ASP A 143 1.65 -9.14 12.32
N SER A 144 2.20 -10.37 12.36
CA SER A 144 1.92 -11.39 13.39
C SER A 144 2.54 -11.07 14.77
N LEU A 145 3.57 -10.22 14.83
CA LEU A 145 4.21 -9.84 16.10
C LEU A 145 3.30 -8.94 16.95
N PRO A 146 3.40 -8.97 18.28
CA PRO A 146 2.69 -8.04 19.15
C PRO A 146 3.12 -6.59 18.88
N PRO A 147 2.30 -5.58 19.20
CA PRO A 147 2.57 -4.18 18.83
C PRO A 147 3.91 -3.62 19.31
N GLU A 148 4.40 -4.06 20.45
CA GLU A 148 5.67 -3.62 21.03
C GLU A 148 6.87 -4.06 20.15
N GLU A 149 6.78 -5.26 19.60
CA GLU A 149 7.83 -5.89 18.78
C GLU A 149 7.65 -5.58 17.30
N ASN A 150 6.40 -5.38 16.85
CA ASN A 150 6.12 -5.19 15.43
C ASN A 150 6.69 -3.85 14.91
N PRO A 151 7.50 -3.86 13.83
CA PRO A 151 8.12 -2.66 13.27
C PRO A 151 7.13 -1.61 12.77
N SER A 152 5.95 -2.02 12.31
CA SER A 152 4.96 -1.18 11.64
C SER A 152 3.61 -1.15 12.36
N CYS A 153 3.56 -1.32 13.68
CA CYS A 153 2.29 -1.38 14.40
C CYS A 153 1.47 -0.07 14.27
N PRO A 154 0.13 -0.13 14.41
CA PRO A 154 -0.75 1.03 14.28
C PRO A 154 -0.41 2.21 15.19
N TYR A 155 0.10 1.97 16.40
CA TYR A 155 0.50 3.04 17.32
C TYR A 155 1.73 3.83 16.83
N LYS A 156 2.69 3.15 16.16
CA LYS A 156 3.82 3.83 15.53
C LYS A 156 3.36 4.70 14.37
N MET A 157 2.39 4.22 13.58
CA MET A 157 1.80 5.02 12.51
C MET A 157 1.06 6.25 13.09
N ALA A 158 0.31 6.08 14.16
CA ALA A 158 -0.36 7.20 14.83
C ALA A 158 0.66 8.27 15.29
N ALA A 159 1.79 7.84 15.88
CA ALA A 159 2.86 8.76 16.29
C ALA A 159 3.50 9.51 15.10
N ILE A 160 3.65 8.86 13.94
CA ILE A 160 4.12 9.53 12.71
C ILE A 160 3.12 10.57 12.23
N LEU A 161 1.81 10.27 12.23
CA LEU A 161 0.76 11.22 11.86
C LEU A 161 0.74 12.44 12.80
N ASP A 162 0.98 12.23 14.10
CA ASP A 162 1.08 13.34 15.07
C ASP A 162 2.33 14.21 14.85
N ALA A 163 3.46 13.58 14.48
CA ALA A 163 4.70 14.29 14.20
C ALA A 163 4.72 15.01 12.84
N PHE A 164 4.02 14.47 11.85
CA PHE A 164 3.97 14.95 10.47
C PHE A 164 2.52 15.11 9.97
N PRO A 165 1.76 16.08 10.47
CA PRO A 165 0.32 16.21 10.18
C PRO A 165 0.00 16.56 8.72
N ARG A 166 0.99 16.92 7.91
CA ARG A 166 0.84 17.18 6.47
C ARG A 166 1.23 15.98 5.62
N LEU A 167 1.67 14.89 6.23
CA LEU A 167 2.06 13.70 5.50
C LEU A 167 0.81 13.01 4.92
N ASN A 168 0.75 12.90 3.60
CA ASN A 168 -0.34 12.18 2.94
C ASN A 168 -0.06 10.68 2.98
N VAL A 169 -0.82 9.96 3.80
CA VAL A 169 -0.57 8.53 4.08
C VAL A 169 -1.78 7.68 3.76
N ILE A 170 -1.52 6.55 3.12
CA ILE A 170 -2.41 5.40 3.03
C ILE A 170 -1.85 4.31 3.95
N ALA A 171 -2.51 4.07 5.07
CA ALA A 171 -2.18 2.99 5.99
C ALA A 171 -2.76 1.68 5.45
N ALA A 172 -1.90 0.80 4.97
CA ALA A 172 -2.31 -0.43 4.30
C ALA A 172 -3.11 -1.37 5.22
N HIS A 173 -3.94 -2.22 4.59
CA HIS A 173 -4.64 -3.32 5.24
C HIS A 173 -5.60 -2.88 6.36
N LEU A 174 -6.45 -1.88 6.07
CA LEU A 174 -7.32 -1.23 7.07
C LEU A 174 -6.54 -0.76 8.30
N GLY A 175 -5.31 -0.26 8.07
CA GLY A 175 -4.45 0.31 9.08
C GLY A 175 -3.75 -0.71 10.00
N GLY A 176 -3.80 -2.03 9.70
CA GLY A 176 -3.11 -2.98 10.57
C GLY A 176 -3.35 -4.45 10.26
N PHE A 177 -2.62 -5.03 9.31
CA PHE A 177 -2.67 -6.47 9.00
C PHE A 177 -2.48 -7.30 10.29
N ARG A 178 -3.44 -8.18 10.59
CA ARG A 178 -3.50 -8.98 11.84
C ARG A 178 -3.49 -8.19 13.15
N GLN A 179 -3.44 -6.85 13.07
CA GLN A 179 -3.45 -5.92 14.20
C GLN A 179 -4.67 -4.98 14.18
N TRP A 180 -5.77 -5.38 13.53
CA TRP A 180 -6.95 -4.53 13.32
C TRP A 180 -7.61 -3.99 14.59
N LYS A 181 -7.51 -4.67 15.74
CA LYS A 181 -8.00 -4.13 17.03
C LYS A 181 -7.21 -2.89 17.45
N TYR A 182 -5.89 -2.89 17.21
CA TYR A 182 -5.03 -1.74 17.48
C TYR A 182 -5.21 -0.65 16.43
N ALA A 183 -5.49 -1.01 15.17
CA ALA A 183 -5.86 -0.05 14.13
C ALA A 183 -7.20 0.65 14.44
N LEU A 184 -8.19 -0.09 14.95
CA LEU A 184 -9.46 0.47 15.42
C LEU A 184 -9.25 1.50 16.53
N ASP A 185 -8.34 1.23 17.45
CA ASP A 185 -8.02 2.13 18.56
C ASP A 185 -7.23 3.36 18.09
N ALA A 186 -6.10 3.14 17.40
CA ALA A 186 -5.10 4.16 17.12
C ALA A 186 -5.35 4.98 15.85
N LEU A 187 -5.96 4.39 14.81
CA LEU A 187 -6.02 5.00 13.47
C LEU A 187 -7.45 5.26 12.97
N ALA A 188 -8.42 4.40 13.29
CA ALA A 188 -9.78 4.58 12.80
C ALA A 188 -10.40 5.88 13.29
N GLY A 189 -10.92 6.70 12.36
CA GLY A 189 -11.48 8.02 12.62
C GLY A 189 -10.47 9.17 12.58
N ARG A 190 -9.18 8.89 12.35
CA ARG A 190 -8.17 9.91 12.08
C ARG A 190 -8.20 10.38 10.62
N ASP A 191 -7.57 11.50 10.34
CA ASP A 191 -7.33 11.99 8.98
C ASP A 191 -6.16 11.21 8.32
N VAL A 192 -6.46 9.98 7.93
CA VAL A 192 -5.55 9.05 7.26
C VAL A 192 -6.35 8.23 6.26
N TRP A 193 -5.77 7.89 5.13
CA TRP A 193 -6.38 6.93 4.21
C TRP A 193 -6.08 5.50 4.66
N MET A 194 -6.99 4.58 4.36
CA MET A 194 -6.77 3.14 4.57
C MET A 194 -7.14 2.39 3.31
N ASP A 195 -6.35 1.41 2.91
CA ASP A 195 -6.72 0.50 1.83
C ASP A 195 -7.37 -0.80 2.35
N THR A 196 -8.13 -1.47 1.49
CA THR A 196 -8.89 -2.68 1.83
C THR A 196 -8.12 -3.97 1.57
N SER A 197 -6.87 -3.90 1.11
CA SER A 197 -6.10 -5.04 0.63
C SER A 197 -5.85 -6.11 1.70
N SER A 198 -5.88 -7.36 1.28
CA SER A 198 -5.55 -8.55 2.10
C SER A 198 -6.28 -8.68 3.44
N CYS A 199 -7.38 -7.93 3.65
CA CYS A 199 -8.08 -7.91 4.94
C CYS A 199 -9.25 -8.88 5.00
N MET A 200 -10.00 -9.00 3.92
CA MET A 200 -11.35 -9.54 3.95
C MET A 200 -11.43 -11.00 4.36
N LYS A 201 -10.37 -11.77 4.19
CA LYS A 201 -10.33 -13.19 4.60
C LYS A 201 -10.07 -13.40 6.07
N GLU A 202 -9.28 -12.53 6.71
CA GLU A 202 -8.74 -12.77 8.05
C GLU A 202 -9.35 -11.86 9.13
N ILE A 203 -9.79 -10.65 8.79
CA ILE A 203 -10.30 -9.70 9.78
C ILE A 203 -11.56 -10.23 10.50
N PRO A 204 -11.62 -10.20 11.85
CA PRO A 204 -12.85 -10.55 12.58
C PRO A 204 -14.01 -9.63 12.19
N GLY A 205 -15.20 -10.20 11.99
CA GLY A 205 -16.35 -9.46 11.47
C GLY A 205 -16.87 -8.34 12.37
N ASP A 206 -16.70 -8.46 13.68
CA ASP A 206 -17.02 -7.41 14.66
C ASP A 206 -16.03 -6.25 14.55
N VAL A 207 -14.72 -6.53 14.40
CA VAL A 207 -13.67 -5.52 14.23
C VAL A 207 -13.83 -4.79 12.90
N LEU A 208 -14.11 -5.54 11.81
CA LEU A 208 -14.38 -4.93 10.49
C LEU A 208 -15.53 -3.92 10.60
N ARG A 209 -16.68 -4.34 11.16
CA ARG A 209 -17.82 -3.44 11.34
C ARG A 209 -17.50 -2.22 12.20
N ALA A 210 -16.68 -2.41 13.25
CA ALA A 210 -16.28 -1.30 14.13
C ALA A 210 -15.38 -0.30 13.41
N ILE A 211 -14.41 -0.76 12.61
CA ILE A 211 -13.56 0.11 11.78
C ILE A 211 -14.41 0.87 10.78
N LEU A 212 -15.26 0.19 10.00
CA LEU A 212 -16.11 0.80 8.98
C LEU A 212 -17.14 1.80 9.55
N LYS A 213 -17.57 1.60 10.81
CA LYS A 213 -18.44 2.56 11.51
C LYS A 213 -17.70 3.81 11.99
N LYS A 214 -16.42 3.66 12.39
CA LYS A 214 -15.64 4.74 13.00
C LYS A 214 -14.83 5.54 11.96
N HIS A 215 -14.35 4.88 10.91
CA HIS A 215 -13.52 5.49 9.87
C HIS A 215 -14.38 5.98 8.69
N PRO A 216 -14.18 7.21 8.20
CA PRO A 216 -14.94 7.75 7.08
C PRO A 216 -14.76 6.91 5.82
N ARG A 217 -15.87 6.54 5.14
CA ARG A 217 -15.80 5.72 3.91
C ARG A 217 -15.09 6.42 2.78
N GLU A 218 -15.23 7.73 2.68
CA GLU A 218 -14.52 8.58 1.73
C GLU A 218 -12.99 8.57 1.91
N ARG A 219 -12.49 8.04 3.02
CA ARG A 219 -11.06 7.83 3.32
C ARG A 219 -10.63 6.36 3.16
N LEU A 220 -11.50 5.52 2.63
CA LEU A 220 -11.16 4.15 2.23
C LEU A 220 -10.84 4.13 0.74
N VAL A 221 -9.78 3.44 0.36
CA VAL A 221 -9.44 3.14 -1.04
C VAL A 221 -9.40 1.63 -1.24
N PHE A 222 -9.75 1.20 -2.44
CA PHE A 222 -9.66 -0.21 -2.79
C PHE A 222 -8.20 -0.62 -3.02
N GLY A 223 -7.84 -1.81 -2.57
CA GLY A 223 -6.56 -2.45 -2.83
C GLY A 223 -6.69 -3.96 -2.85
N THR A 224 -5.94 -4.62 -3.71
CA THR A 224 -5.95 -6.09 -3.84
C THR A 224 -4.80 -6.77 -3.12
N ASP A 225 -3.64 -6.12 -3.05
CA ASP A 225 -2.36 -6.77 -2.73
C ASP A 225 -1.96 -7.80 -3.80
N TYR A 226 -2.35 -7.54 -5.09
CA TYR A 226 -1.84 -8.32 -6.22
C TYR A 226 -0.30 -8.44 -6.13
N PRO A 227 0.34 -9.58 -6.36
CA PRO A 227 -0.18 -10.82 -6.96
C PRO A 227 -0.70 -11.85 -5.94
N ILE A 228 -0.83 -11.48 -4.67
CA ILE A 228 -1.35 -12.39 -3.63
C ILE A 228 -2.82 -12.70 -3.89
N MET A 229 -3.61 -11.66 -4.20
CA MET A 229 -5.04 -11.76 -4.49
C MET A 229 -5.36 -11.37 -5.92
N ASP A 230 -6.45 -11.93 -6.46
CA ASP A 230 -7.01 -11.53 -7.75
C ASP A 230 -7.97 -10.34 -7.55
N PRO A 231 -7.96 -9.34 -8.44
CA PRO A 231 -8.82 -8.16 -8.30
C PRO A 231 -10.32 -8.49 -8.18
N GLN A 232 -10.85 -9.42 -8.98
CA GLN A 232 -12.25 -9.79 -8.88
C GLN A 232 -12.58 -10.48 -7.55
N ASP A 233 -11.70 -11.39 -7.10
CA ASP A 233 -11.91 -12.09 -5.82
C ASP A 233 -11.96 -11.11 -4.63
N GLU A 234 -11.15 -10.02 -4.65
CA GLU A 234 -11.14 -9.02 -3.58
C GLU A 234 -12.35 -8.07 -3.64
N ILE A 235 -12.84 -7.69 -4.82
CA ILE A 235 -14.11 -6.95 -4.96
C ILE A 235 -15.26 -7.78 -4.38
N ASP A 236 -15.36 -9.05 -4.78
CA ASP A 236 -16.41 -9.96 -4.29
C ASP A 236 -16.30 -10.19 -2.78
N ALA A 237 -15.07 -10.28 -2.26
CA ALA A 237 -14.83 -10.45 -0.82
C ALA A 237 -15.21 -9.19 -0.04
N LEU A 238 -14.85 -8.01 -0.54
CA LEU A 238 -15.24 -6.72 0.04
C LEU A 238 -16.75 -6.64 0.16
N GLN A 239 -17.49 -6.82 -0.94
CA GLN A 239 -18.95 -6.76 -0.97
C GLN A 239 -19.60 -7.76 -0.01
N ARG A 240 -19.19 -9.03 -0.05
CA ARG A 240 -19.74 -10.08 0.84
C ARG A 240 -19.51 -9.79 2.32
N ARG A 241 -18.29 -9.33 2.67
CA ARG A 241 -17.91 -9.14 4.08
C ARG A 241 -18.48 -7.88 4.70
N THR A 242 -18.59 -6.82 3.93
CA THR A 242 -19.14 -5.53 4.40
C THR A 242 -20.65 -5.47 4.26
N ARG A 243 -21.23 -6.24 3.33
CA ARG A 243 -22.63 -6.14 2.87
C ARG A 243 -22.94 -4.77 2.24
N PHE A 244 -21.94 -4.12 1.69
CA PHE A 244 -22.13 -2.89 0.95
C PHE A 244 -22.92 -3.15 -0.33
N SER A 245 -23.74 -2.18 -0.72
CA SER A 245 -24.37 -2.12 -2.03
C SER A 245 -23.30 -1.90 -3.12
N ASP A 246 -23.65 -2.15 -4.37
CA ASP A 246 -22.76 -1.91 -5.52
C ASP A 246 -22.27 -0.45 -5.52
N ALA A 247 -23.17 0.52 -5.25
CA ALA A 247 -22.81 1.95 -5.18
C ALA A 247 -21.81 2.26 -4.09
N GLU A 248 -21.86 1.59 -2.93
CA GLU A 248 -20.90 1.77 -1.85
C GLU A 248 -19.53 1.12 -2.15
N VAL A 249 -19.52 0.01 -2.89
CA VAL A 249 -18.29 -0.61 -3.42
C VAL A 249 -17.67 0.30 -4.49
N ASP A 250 -18.48 0.81 -5.41
CA ASP A 250 -18.05 1.74 -6.47
C ASP A 250 -17.45 3.03 -5.88
N GLU A 251 -18.01 3.54 -4.78
CA GLU A 251 -17.46 4.68 -4.04
C GLU A 251 -16.02 4.37 -3.58
N ILE A 252 -15.77 3.23 -2.94
CA ILE A 252 -14.44 2.84 -2.46
C ILE A 252 -13.46 2.63 -3.63
N LEU A 253 -13.91 2.01 -4.72
CA LEU A 253 -13.12 1.86 -5.94
C LEU A 253 -12.77 3.21 -6.58
N GLY A 254 -13.63 4.21 -6.45
CA GLY A 254 -13.48 5.55 -7.01
C GLY A 254 -12.74 6.54 -6.13
N ASN A 255 -12.74 6.36 -4.81
CA ASN A 255 -12.20 7.34 -3.84
C ASN A 255 -10.75 7.74 -4.09
N GLY A 256 -9.92 6.80 -4.54
CA GLY A 256 -8.51 7.05 -4.81
C GLY A 256 -8.21 7.94 -6.01
N THR A 257 -9.19 8.22 -6.85
CA THR A 257 -8.95 8.93 -8.11
C THR A 257 -8.35 10.32 -7.89
N HIS A 258 -8.89 11.10 -6.95
CA HIS A 258 -8.41 12.45 -6.71
C HIS A 258 -7.04 12.51 -5.99
N LEU A 259 -6.62 11.44 -5.34
CA LEU A 259 -5.26 11.36 -4.77
C LEU A 259 -4.19 11.30 -5.87
N LEU A 260 -4.53 10.73 -7.02
CA LEU A 260 -3.58 10.53 -8.12
C LEU A 260 -3.64 11.62 -9.17
N PHE A 261 -4.83 12.22 -9.37
CA PHE A 261 -5.12 13.08 -10.53
C PHE A 261 -5.77 14.42 -10.15
N GLY A 262 -5.96 14.65 -8.84
CA GLY A 262 -6.53 15.89 -8.29
C GLY A 262 -5.55 17.06 -8.17
#